data_b1bc3d48e1c4ca0886de87a5d7168b2d
#
_entry.id   b1bc3d48e1c4ca0886de87a5d7168b2d
#
_cell.length_a   1.000
_cell.length_b   1.000
_cell.length_c   1.000
_cell.angle_alpha   90.00
_cell.angle_beta   90.00
_cell.angle_gamma   90.00
#
_symmetry.space_group_name_H-M   'P 1'
#
loop_
_entity.id
_entity.type
_entity.pdbx_description
1 polymer ?
#
loop_
_entity_poly.entity_id
_entity_poly.type
_entity_poly.pdbx_seq_one_letter_code
_entity_poly.pdbx_strand_id
1 'polypeptide(L)'
;YEISACLVGSEMCIRDSTDTVGFIRKLPHNLVEAFKSTLEEAKYADYIIHVVDASNPQRDKQMYIVYETLDHLGVKNKKILTLFNKIDIRTDDDPLQDFRADHVLQISAAENAGLDAVKDVLQEMLREDKIYIERVIPYAQAGVLQLVRNKGELVSEEYVPEGISIRAYVPMEVYGKL
;
A
#
# COMPACT_ATOMS: atom_id res chain seq x y z
N TYR A 1 8.82 15.45 -7.54
CA TYR A 1 8.95 14.36 -8.50
C TYR A 1 7.76 13.45 -8.30
N GLU A 2 6.76 13.58 -9.18
CA GLU A 2 5.67 12.62 -9.28
C GLU A 2 6.25 11.32 -9.84
N ILE A 3 6.32 10.29 -9.01
CA ILE A 3 6.53 8.92 -9.49
C ILE A 3 5.13 8.33 -9.73
N SER A 4 4.52 8.66 -10.86
CA SER A 4 3.45 7.84 -11.42
C SER A 4 4.08 6.55 -11.95
N ALA A 5 4.25 5.55 -11.10
CA ALA A 5 4.50 4.19 -11.53
C ALA A 5 3.21 3.62 -12.12
N CYS A 6 2.93 4.00 -13.36
CA CYS A 6 1.93 3.34 -14.18
C CYS A 6 2.44 1.93 -14.46
N LEU A 7 2.06 0.94 -13.65
CA LEU A 7 2.19 -0.46 -14.00
C LEU A 7 1.19 -0.74 -15.11
N VAL A 8 1.70 -0.72 -16.34
CA VAL A 8 0.98 -1.05 -17.57
C VAL A 8 0.56 -2.51 -17.50
N GLY A 9 -0.74 -2.70 -17.40
CA GLY A 9 -1.42 -3.99 -17.51
C GLY A 9 -2.91 -3.73 -17.41
N SER A 10 -3.53 -3.45 -18.54
CA SER A 10 -4.97 -3.27 -18.81
C SER A 10 -5.89 -2.91 -17.63
N GLU A 11 -6.31 -1.66 -17.66
CA GLU A 11 -7.55 -1.10 -17.18
C GLU A 11 -7.77 -0.89 -15.69
N MET A 12 -7.52 0.38 -15.31
CA MET A 12 -8.21 1.21 -14.29
C MET A 12 -8.40 0.62 -12.88
N CYS A 13 -7.38 0.04 -12.29
CA CYS A 13 -7.21 0.24 -10.86
C CYS A 13 -6.31 1.47 -10.67
N ILE A 14 -6.89 2.62 -10.36
CA ILE A 14 -6.14 3.81 -9.99
C ILE A 14 -5.48 3.48 -8.65
N ARG A 15 -4.17 3.30 -8.69
CA ARG A 15 -3.33 3.17 -7.50
C ARG A 15 -2.47 4.42 -7.47
N ASP A 16 -2.84 5.36 -6.62
CA ASP A 16 -2.06 6.55 -6.38
C ASP A 16 -1.13 6.31 -5.20
N SER A 17 0.12 6.74 -5.33
CA SER A 17 1.04 6.84 -4.22
C SER A 17 1.44 8.29 -4.06
N THR A 18 1.22 8.83 -2.87
CA THR A 18 1.64 10.19 -2.51
C THR A 18 2.93 10.10 -1.71
N ASP A 19 4.01 10.66 -2.26
CA ASP A 19 5.26 10.84 -1.53
C ASP A 19 5.13 12.06 -0.61
N THR A 20 5.51 11.88 0.66
CA THR A 20 5.45 12.96 1.65
C THR A 20 6.83 13.52 1.93
N VAL A 21 6.88 14.77 2.37
CA VAL A 21 8.15 15.35 2.86
C VAL A 21 8.62 14.60 4.10
N GLY A 22 9.90 14.20 4.12
CA GLY A 22 10.47 13.46 5.25
C GLY A 22 10.34 14.22 6.57
N PHE A 23 10.09 13.51 7.66
CA PHE A 23 9.98 14.08 9.00
C PHE A 23 11.32 14.66 9.43
N ILE A 24 11.40 16.00 9.47
CA ILE A 24 12.58 16.74 9.90
C ILE A 24 12.53 16.95 11.42
N ARG A 25 13.66 16.69 12.10
CA ARG A 25 13.83 17.01 13.52
C ARG A 25 13.52 18.48 13.77
N LYS A 26 12.64 18.78 14.72
CA LYS A 26 12.19 20.14 15.08
C LYS A 26 11.55 20.86 13.89
N LEU A 27 10.34 20.46 13.51
CA LEU A 27 9.50 21.30 12.65
C LEU A 27 9.26 22.64 13.39
N PRO A 28 9.68 23.78 12.84
CA PRO A 28 9.26 25.07 13.35
C PRO A 28 7.73 25.17 13.29
N HIS A 29 7.11 25.78 14.29
CA HIS A 29 5.65 25.90 14.36
C HIS A 29 4.98 26.43 13.09
N ASN A 30 5.67 27.28 12.34
CA ASN A 30 5.19 27.83 11.06
C ASN A 30 5.22 26.84 9.90
N LEU A 31 6.06 25.81 9.98
CA LEU A 31 6.13 24.73 8.99
C LEU A 31 5.12 23.61 9.29
N VAL A 32 4.67 23.47 10.53
CA VAL A 32 3.68 22.46 10.94
C VAL A 32 2.38 22.62 10.13
N GLU A 33 1.94 23.85 9.87
CA GLU A 33 0.72 24.09 9.08
C GLU A 33 0.89 23.74 7.59
N ALA A 34 2.05 24.03 6.99
CA ALA A 34 2.33 23.66 5.60
C ALA A 34 2.48 22.12 5.42
N PHE A 35 3.08 21.45 6.41
CA PHE A 35 3.19 20.00 6.42
C PHE A 35 1.87 19.31 6.76
N LYS A 36 1.01 19.96 7.53
CA LYS A 36 -0.27 19.43 7.94
C LYS A 36 -1.14 19.07 6.74
N SER A 37 -1.16 19.90 5.70
CA SER A 37 -1.93 19.64 4.47
C SER A 37 -1.43 18.37 3.73
N THR A 38 -0.12 18.20 3.62
CA THR A 38 0.46 17.00 2.97
C THR A 38 0.24 15.75 3.82
N LEU A 39 0.37 15.86 5.14
CA LEU A 39 0.12 14.74 6.05
C LEU A 39 -1.38 14.45 6.24
N GLU A 40 -2.26 15.41 5.96
CA GLU A 40 -3.70 15.17 5.94
C GLU A 40 -4.11 14.16 4.86
N GLU A 41 -3.33 14.01 3.79
CA GLU A 41 -3.54 12.97 2.79
C GLU A 41 -3.45 11.55 3.39
N ALA A 42 -2.64 11.36 4.43
CA ALA A 42 -2.58 10.08 5.15
C ALA A 42 -3.92 9.65 5.75
N LYS A 43 -4.85 10.59 6.02
CA LYS A 43 -6.21 10.27 6.47
C LYS A 43 -7.03 9.56 5.40
N TYR A 44 -6.78 9.93 4.15
CA TYR A 44 -7.53 9.43 2.99
C TYR A 44 -6.87 8.22 2.36
N ALA A 45 -5.59 7.98 2.65
CA ALA A 45 -4.88 6.80 2.18
C ALA A 45 -5.51 5.51 2.74
N ASP A 46 -5.56 4.46 1.93
CA ASP A 46 -5.99 3.13 2.36
C ASP A 46 -4.89 2.43 3.15
N TYR A 47 -3.65 2.62 2.75
CA TYR A 47 -2.45 2.02 3.32
C TYR A 47 -1.40 3.08 3.59
N ILE A 48 -0.55 2.84 4.59
CA ILE A 48 0.60 3.69 4.91
C ILE A 48 1.87 2.88 4.72
N ILE A 49 2.80 3.41 3.95
CA ILE A 49 4.15 2.88 3.84
C ILE A 49 5.07 3.77 4.68
N HIS A 50 5.55 3.22 5.78
CA HIS A 50 6.47 3.90 6.69
C HIS A 50 7.91 3.52 6.37
N VAL A 51 8.65 4.41 5.72
CA VAL A 51 10.06 4.18 5.36
C VAL A 51 10.98 4.71 6.45
N VAL A 52 11.76 3.81 7.05
CA VAL A 52 12.66 4.09 8.18
C VAL A 52 14.11 3.89 7.74
N ASP A 53 14.98 4.83 8.06
CA ASP A 53 16.42 4.69 7.86
C ASP A 53 17.01 3.75 8.94
N ALA A 54 17.28 2.49 8.56
CA ALA A 54 17.79 1.47 9.46
C ALA A 54 19.20 1.77 10.00
N SER A 55 19.98 2.57 9.27
CA SER A 55 21.34 2.96 9.67
C SER A 55 21.37 4.07 10.74
N ASN A 56 20.23 4.72 10.99
CA ASN A 56 20.17 5.84 11.92
C ASN A 56 20.04 5.33 13.37
N PRO A 57 20.99 5.67 14.27
CA PRO A 57 20.91 5.25 15.68
C PRO A 57 19.69 5.80 16.44
N GLN A 58 18.97 6.77 15.87
CA GLN A 58 17.81 7.40 16.50
C GLN A 58 16.50 7.00 15.79
N ARG A 59 16.52 5.93 14.98
CA ARG A 59 15.37 5.43 14.23
C ARG A 59 14.13 5.24 15.10
N ASP A 60 14.28 4.65 16.29
CA ASP A 60 13.15 4.37 17.18
C ASP A 60 12.47 5.66 17.68
N LYS A 61 13.26 6.68 17.98
CA LYS A 61 12.71 8.00 18.34
C LYS A 61 12.01 8.68 17.17
N GLN A 62 12.54 8.52 15.96
CA GLN A 62 11.92 9.06 14.75
C GLN A 62 10.60 8.34 14.46
N MET A 63 10.58 7.02 14.56
CA MET A 63 9.37 6.22 14.42
C MET A 63 8.29 6.65 15.43
N TYR A 64 8.66 6.82 16.68
CA TYR A 64 7.76 7.31 17.72
C TYR A 64 7.12 8.66 17.36
N ILE A 65 7.92 9.64 16.89
CA ILE A 65 7.41 10.96 16.47
C ILE A 65 6.46 10.86 15.28
N VAL A 66 6.75 9.97 14.32
CA VAL A 66 5.86 9.74 13.18
C VAL A 66 4.50 9.23 13.66
N TYR A 67 4.49 8.23 14.52
CA TYR A 67 3.26 7.66 15.05
C TYR A 67 2.47 8.65 15.91
N GLU A 68 3.15 9.41 16.76
CA GLU A 68 2.51 10.49 17.53
C GLU A 68 1.86 11.51 16.60
N THR A 69 2.52 11.87 15.52
CA THR A 69 1.97 12.80 14.52
C THR A 69 0.74 12.21 13.81
N LEU A 70 0.79 10.95 13.38
CA LEU A 70 -0.37 10.27 12.79
C LEU A 70 -1.56 10.21 13.74
N ASP A 71 -1.31 9.93 15.02
CA ASP A 71 -2.33 9.92 16.07
C ASP A 71 -2.95 11.31 16.26
N HIS A 72 -2.14 12.38 16.30
CA HIS A 72 -2.62 13.76 16.39
C HIS A 72 -3.43 14.20 15.15
N LEU A 73 -3.08 13.72 13.98
CA LEU A 73 -3.84 13.94 12.75
C LEU A 73 -5.15 13.14 12.71
N GLY A 74 -5.36 12.22 13.66
CA GLY A 74 -6.54 11.38 13.71
C GLY A 74 -6.53 10.26 12.67
N VAL A 75 -5.36 9.87 12.18
CA VAL A 75 -5.17 8.70 11.31
C VAL A 75 -5.33 7.44 12.16
N LYS A 76 -6.40 6.69 11.95
CA LYS A 76 -6.73 5.48 12.74
C LYS A 76 -7.10 4.33 11.81
N ASN A 77 -6.85 3.12 12.28
CA ASN A 77 -7.26 1.89 11.58
C ASN A 77 -6.76 1.78 10.14
N LYS A 78 -5.54 2.28 9.89
CA LYS A 78 -4.87 2.09 8.61
C LYS A 78 -3.88 0.95 8.72
N LYS A 79 -3.80 0.13 7.68
CA LYS A 79 -2.76 -0.88 7.56
C LYS A 79 -1.42 -0.21 7.26
N ILE A 80 -0.40 -0.63 7.97
CA ILE A 80 0.92 -0.01 7.91
C ILE A 80 1.95 -1.07 7.49
N LEU A 81 2.67 -0.76 6.42
CA LEU A 81 3.86 -1.50 6.00
C LEU A 81 5.10 -0.70 6.38
N THR A 82 5.91 -1.19 7.31
CA THR A 82 7.17 -0.55 7.67
C THR A 82 8.33 -1.16 6.89
N LEU A 83 9.06 -0.29 6.20
CA LEU A 83 10.24 -0.62 5.41
C LEU A 83 11.48 -0.07 6.11
N PHE A 84 12.30 -0.92 6.70
CA PHE A 84 13.62 -0.54 7.19
C PHE A 84 14.59 -0.51 6.01
N ASN A 85 14.84 0.69 5.49
CA ASN A 85 15.71 0.92 4.34
C ASN A 85 17.15 1.16 4.79
N LYS A 86 18.10 1.02 3.85
CA LYS A 86 19.55 1.20 4.04
C LYS A 86 20.19 0.14 4.94
N ILE A 87 19.72 -1.09 4.84
CA ILE A 87 20.33 -2.22 5.60
C ILE A 87 21.77 -2.49 5.16
N ASP A 88 22.14 -2.10 3.94
CA ASP A 88 23.48 -2.21 3.35
C ASP A 88 24.56 -1.43 4.09
N ILE A 89 24.20 -0.30 4.70
CA ILE A 89 25.12 0.56 5.46
C ILE A 89 24.87 0.54 6.97
N ARG A 90 24.00 -0.34 7.42
CA ARG A 90 23.72 -0.52 8.85
C ARG A 90 24.92 -1.13 9.56
N THR A 91 25.26 -0.60 10.74
CA THR A 91 26.43 -1.04 11.53
C THR A 91 26.07 -1.68 12.89
N ASP A 92 24.81 -1.61 13.29
CA ASP A 92 24.31 -2.22 14.52
C ASP A 92 23.55 -3.53 14.24
N ASP A 93 23.44 -4.38 15.27
CA ASP A 93 22.69 -5.65 15.23
C ASP A 93 21.38 -5.58 16.03
N ASP A 94 20.95 -4.38 16.43
CA ASP A 94 19.70 -4.20 17.18
C ASP A 94 18.51 -4.71 16.38
N PRO A 95 17.53 -5.37 17.00
CA PRO A 95 16.38 -5.89 16.27
C PRO A 95 15.58 -4.75 15.62
N LEU A 96 15.31 -4.89 14.33
CA LEU A 96 14.43 -3.96 13.59
C LEU A 96 12.99 -4.43 13.76
N GLN A 97 12.24 -3.73 14.60
CA GLN A 97 10.87 -4.10 14.94
C GLN A 97 9.96 -2.87 14.90
N ASP A 98 8.74 -3.08 14.45
CA ASP A 98 7.68 -2.10 14.52
C ASP A 98 6.38 -2.81 14.94
N PHE A 99 6.00 -2.60 16.21
CA PHE A 99 4.84 -3.27 16.81
C PHE A 99 3.49 -2.65 16.37
N ARG A 100 3.52 -1.53 15.66
CA ARG A 100 2.31 -0.87 15.15
C ARG A 100 2.04 -1.19 13.68
N ALA A 101 3.02 -1.76 13.00
CA ALA A 101 2.90 -2.14 11.61
C ALA A 101 2.29 -3.53 11.46
N ASP A 102 1.48 -3.72 10.42
CA ASP A 102 0.95 -5.03 10.03
C ASP A 102 2.03 -5.88 9.37
N HIS A 103 2.91 -5.24 8.60
CA HIS A 103 4.05 -5.89 7.94
C HIS A 103 5.32 -5.08 8.14
N VAL A 104 6.44 -5.79 8.30
CA VAL A 104 7.77 -5.20 8.45
C VAL A 104 8.73 -5.88 7.49
N LEU A 105 9.41 -5.11 6.67
CA LEU A 105 10.43 -5.60 5.74
C LEU A 105 11.73 -4.81 5.90
N GLN A 106 12.83 -5.48 5.58
CA GLN A 106 14.17 -4.91 5.53
C GLN A 106 14.62 -4.83 4.07
N ILE A 107 15.05 -3.64 3.64
CA ILE A 107 15.41 -3.39 2.25
C ILE A 107 16.67 -2.55 2.12
N SER A 108 17.29 -2.62 0.96
CA SER A 108 18.21 -1.60 0.46
C SER A 108 17.72 -1.12 -0.90
N ALA A 109 17.18 0.09 -0.94
CA ALA A 109 16.77 0.70 -2.19
C ALA A 109 17.97 1.01 -3.11
N ALA A 110 19.15 1.26 -2.53
CA ALA A 110 20.37 1.52 -3.28
C ALA A 110 20.86 0.27 -4.04
N GLU A 111 20.74 -0.90 -3.41
CA GLU A 111 21.16 -2.18 -3.97
C GLU A 111 20.03 -2.97 -4.64
N ASN A 112 18.82 -2.42 -4.67
CA ASN A 112 17.60 -3.11 -5.11
C ASN A 112 17.32 -4.42 -4.32
N ALA A 113 17.81 -4.53 -3.09
CA ALA A 113 17.61 -5.70 -2.25
C ALA A 113 16.27 -5.63 -1.50
N GLY A 114 15.49 -6.71 -1.52
CA GLY A 114 14.21 -6.84 -0.81
C GLY A 114 13.01 -6.16 -1.51
N LEU A 115 13.18 -5.50 -2.66
CA LEU A 115 12.09 -4.79 -3.34
C LEU A 115 11.01 -5.72 -3.91
N ASP A 116 11.39 -6.94 -4.30
CA ASP A 116 10.39 -7.91 -4.76
C ASP A 116 9.48 -8.36 -3.61
N ALA A 117 10.04 -8.57 -2.41
CA ALA A 117 9.24 -8.86 -1.21
C ALA A 117 8.27 -7.70 -0.87
N VAL A 118 8.67 -6.45 -1.11
CA VAL A 118 7.77 -5.29 -0.94
C VAL A 118 6.58 -5.37 -1.90
N LYS A 119 6.82 -5.74 -3.16
CA LYS A 119 5.73 -5.91 -4.15
C LYS A 119 4.78 -7.02 -3.73
N ASP A 120 5.32 -8.16 -3.28
CA ASP A 120 4.51 -9.31 -2.87
C ASP A 120 3.63 -8.95 -1.67
N VAL A 121 4.21 -8.33 -0.63
CA VAL A 121 3.45 -7.89 0.55
C VAL A 121 2.41 -6.83 0.20
N LEU A 122 2.73 -5.86 -0.67
CA LEU A 122 1.74 -4.89 -1.13
C LEU A 122 0.58 -5.55 -1.89
N GLN A 123 0.86 -6.56 -2.70
CA GLN A 123 -0.19 -7.32 -3.38
C GLN A 123 -1.05 -8.10 -2.38
N GLU A 124 -0.44 -8.72 -1.37
CA GLU A 124 -1.15 -9.40 -0.31
C GLU A 124 -2.08 -8.43 0.45
N MET A 125 -1.56 -7.31 0.94
CA MET A 125 -2.34 -6.27 1.62
C MET A 125 -3.52 -5.79 0.78
N LEU A 126 -3.32 -5.57 -0.53
CA LEU A 126 -4.36 -5.15 -1.46
C LEU A 126 -5.43 -6.23 -1.72
N ARG A 127 -5.13 -7.49 -1.43
CA ARG A 127 -6.05 -8.62 -1.59
C ARG A 127 -6.81 -8.96 -0.32
N GLU A 128 -6.28 -8.64 0.86
CA GLU A 128 -6.91 -8.96 2.14
C GLU A 128 -8.35 -8.43 2.27
N ASP A 129 -8.64 -7.27 1.70
CA ASP A 129 -9.99 -6.68 1.70
C ASP A 129 -10.86 -7.12 0.52
N LYS A 130 -10.39 -8.10 -0.29
CA LYS A 130 -11.09 -8.61 -1.46
C LYS A 130 -11.42 -10.09 -1.30
N ILE A 131 -12.53 -10.48 -1.92
CA ILE A 131 -12.98 -11.87 -1.96
C ILE A 131 -12.49 -12.50 -3.26
N TYR A 132 -11.81 -13.64 -3.15
CA TYR A 132 -11.49 -14.44 -4.33
C TYR A 132 -12.75 -15.13 -4.84
N ILE A 133 -12.99 -15.01 -6.13
CA ILE A 133 -14.11 -15.64 -6.82
C ILE A 133 -13.62 -16.46 -8.02
N GLU A 134 -14.30 -17.58 -8.25
CA GLU A 134 -14.20 -18.36 -9.48
C GLU A 134 -15.62 -18.60 -9.98
N ARG A 135 -15.99 -17.95 -11.09
CA ARG A 135 -17.36 -17.98 -11.61
C ARG A 135 -17.40 -17.91 -13.13
N VAL A 136 -18.46 -18.51 -13.71
CA VAL A 136 -18.81 -18.32 -15.10
C VAL A 136 -19.90 -17.24 -15.16
N ILE A 137 -19.60 -16.12 -15.83
CA ILE A 137 -20.54 -15.02 -16.05
C ILE A 137 -21.22 -15.23 -17.41
N PRO A 138 -22.55 -15.40 -17.46
CA PRO A 138 -23.27 -15.54 -18.73
C PRO A 138 -23.04 -14.32 -19.64
N TYR A 139 -22.96 -14.52 -20.94
CA TYR A 139 -22.77 -13.44 -21.92
C TYR A 139 -23.82 -12.31 -21.81
N ALA A 140 -25.03 -12.65 -21.37
CA ALA A 140 -26.10 -11.66 -21.13
C ALA A 140 -25.79 -10.71 -19.96
N GLN A 141 -24.84 -11.04 -19.09
CA GLN A 141 -24.46 -10.27 -17.92
C GLN A 141 -23.08 -9.56 -18.09
N ALA A 142 -22.73 -9.18 -19.30
CA ALA A 142 -21.47 -8.51 -19.61
C ALA A 142 -21.20 -7.23 -18.75
N GLY A 143 -22.26 -6.56 -18.27
CA GLY A 143 -22.14 -5.43 -17.35
C GLY A 143 -21.51 -5.79 -16.00
N VAL A 144 -21.75 -6.99 -15.52
CA VAL A 144 -21.13 -7.51 -14.28
C VAL A 144 -19.64 -7.75 -14.48
N LEU A 145 -19.26 -8.32 -15.64
CA LEU A 145 -17.85 -8.50 -15.99
C LEU A 145 -17.11 -7.15 -16.05
N GLN A 146 -17.74 -6.12 -16.63
CA GLN A 146 -17.18 -4.77 -16.66
C GLN A 146 -16.97 -4.23 -15.24
N LEU A 147 -17.90 -4.52 -14.31
CA LEU A 147 -17.79 -4.12 -12.92
C LEU A 147 -16.60 -4.81 -12.22
N VAL A 148 -16.42 -6.11 -12.50
CA VAL A 148 -15.26 -6.88 -11.99
C VAL A 148 -13.96 -6.33 -12.54
N ARG A 149 -13.89 -5.99 -13.83
CA ARG A 149 -12.71 -5.41 -14.45
C ARG A 149 -12.37 -4.02 -13.86
N ASN A 150 -13.39 -3.20 -13.59
CA ASN A 150 -13.19 -1.82 -13.12
C ASN A 150 -12.84 -1.74 -11.63
N LYS A 151 -13.38 -2.63 -10.79
CA LYS A 151 -13.25 -2.55 -9.32
C LYS A 151 -12.51 -3.73 -8.70
N GLY A 152 -12.36 -4.83 -9.44
CA GLY A 152 -11.67 -6.03 -9.00
C GLY A 152 -10.26 -6.14 -9.56
N GLU A 153 -9.61 -7.25 -9.23
CA GLU A 153 -8.34 -7.69 -9.82
C GLU A 153 -8.59 -9.00 -10.56
N LEU A 154 -8.59 -8.94 -11.89
CA LEU A 154 -8.82 -10.10 -12.73
C LEU A 154 -7.54 -10.95 -12.81
N VAL A 155 -7.62 -12.21 -12.38
CA VAL A 155 -6.49 -13.16 -12.40
C VAL A 155 -6.48 -13.92 -13.72
N SER A 156 -7.64 -14.40 -14.17
CA SER A 156 -7.79 -15.06 -15.46
C SER A 156 -9.20 -14.87 -16.02
N GLU A 157 -9.29 -14.91 -17.35
CA GLU A 157 -10.53 -14.81 -18.10
C GLU A 157 -10.48 -15.80 -19.26
N GLU A 158 -11.47 -16.67 -19.35
CA GLU A 158 -11.58 -17.67 -20.40
C GLU A 158 -13.00 -17.68 -20.96
N TYR A 159 -13.12 -17.72 -22.29
CA TYR A 159 -14.41 -17.81 -22.98
C TYR A 159 -14.83 -19.29 -23.09
N VAL A 160 -15.95 -19.62 -22.47
CA VAL A 160 -16.54 -20.97 -22.49
C VAL A 160 -17.93 -20.93 -23.13
N PRO A 161 -18.49 -22.05 -23.56
CA PRO A 161 -19.82 -22.06 -24.25
C PRO A 161 -20.94 -21.44 -23.41
N GLU A 162 -20.89 -21.57 -22.10
CA GLU A 162 -21.90 -21.07 -21.14
C GLU A 162 -21.73 -19.59 -20.79
N GLY A 163 -20.57 -18.97 -21.11
CA GLY A 163 -20.28 -17.61 -20.74
C GLY A 163 -18.78 -17.31 -20.67
N ILE A 164 -18.39 -16.45 -19.74
CA ILE A 164 -17.00 -16.08 -19.50
C ILE A 164 -16.61 -16.59 -18.12
N SER A 165 -15.71 -17.56 -18.06
CA SER A 165 -15.11 -18.05 -16.81
C SER A 165 -14.08 -17.05 -16.32
N ILE A 166 -14.24 -16.58 -15.10
CA ILE A 166 -13.32 -15.61 -14.49
C ILE A 166 -12.80 -16.14 -13.16
N ARG A 167 -11.54 -15.79 -12.88
CA ARG A 167 -10.93 -15.83 -11.56
C ARG A 167 -10.52 -14.42 -11.21
N ALA A 168 -11.02 -13.89 -10.09
CA ALA A 168 -10.80 -12.51 -9.73
C ALA A 168 -10.83 -12.31 -8.20
N TYR A 169 -10.14 -11.28 -7.74
CA TYR A 169 -10.32 -10.71 -6.40
C TYR A 169 -11.24 -9.51 -6.51
N VAL A 170 -12.37 -9.52 -5.79
CA VAL A 170 -13.38 -8.47 -5.88
C VAL A 170 -13.70 -7.89 -4.50
N PRO A 171 -13.93 -6.56 -4.39
CA PRO A 171 -14.43 -5.98 -3.17
C PRO A 171 -15.81 -6.54 -2.79
N MET A 172 -16.17 -6.49 -1.50
CA MET A 172 -17.45 -6.97 -0.99
C MET A 172 -18.65 -6.37 -1.73
N GLU A 173 -18.58 -5.09 -2.11
CA GLU A 173 -19.66 -4.40 -2.85
C GLU A 173 -19.89 -4.96 -4.28
N VAL A 174 -18.85 -5.53 -4.88
CA VAL A 174 -18.94 -6.18 -6.19
C VAL A 174 -19.43 -7.61 -6.02
N TYR A 175 -18.92 -8.30 -4.98
CA TYR A 175 -19.35 -9.66 -4.65
C TYR A 175 -20.87 -9.77 -4.45
N GLY A 176 -21.47 -8.77 -3.78
CA GLY A 176 -22.93 -8.74 -3.57
C GLY A 176 -23.79 -8.53 -4.85
N LYS A 177 -23.14 -8.24 -6.00
CA LYS A 177 -23.83 -8.05 -7.30
C LYS A 177 -23.55 -9.17 -8.29
N LEU A 178 -22.73 -10.13 -7.91
CA LEU A 178 -22.37 -11.33 -8.62
C LEU A 178 -23.32 -12.48 -8.28
#